data_6391baaf34e36afeb2e72155c52c754a
#
_entry.id   6391baaf34e36afeb2e72155c52c754a
#
_cell.length_a   1.000
_cell.length_b   1.000
_cell.length_c   1.000
_cell.angle_alpha   90.00
_cell.angle_beta   90.00
_cell.angle_gamma   90.00
#
_symmetry.space_group_name_H-M   'P 1'
#
loop_
_entity.id
_entity.type
_entity.pdbx_description
1 polymer ?
#
loop_
_entity_poly.entity_id
_entity_poly.type
_entity_poly.pdbx_seq_one_letter_code
_entity_poly.pdbx_strand_id
1 'polypeptide(L)'
;MKKIVVASDSFKGSVSSIEVAECAELAIHKVFPDCEVVKIPVGDGGEGTVETLITAMGGEVVSCVVHDPLMRSVEATYGILGDNRTAVIEMATASGLTLVPVSERNPLRTTTYGTGELIKDAMERGCRNFLIGIGGSATNDGGTGMLQALGFRFLDRNGNELGLGGQILNRIYEIDCSRALSQLRETSFTIACDVNNPFYGEKGAAYVFARQKGADDAMVRLLDEGLRNFAEVIKRTGRIEIDDIPGAGAAGGLGGGFVAFLKAELKPGIRMVLDALRFDECIRGADLIITGEGKLDKQTCMGKTPCGVLQAGMRQGIPVIVMGGSVEEVEALNKSGFLAVLPLLPYPVSLEQAMDKDFTCRNIGRALEQQLRVIQYYMNH
;
A
#
# COMPACT_ATOMS: atom_id res chain seq x y z
N MET A 1 -33.01 8.46 -4.16
CA MET A 1 -31.87 7.84 -3.44
C MET A 1 -31.79 8.40 -2.04
N LYS A 2 -31.53 7.56 -1.05
CA LYS A 2 -31.44 7.96 0.38
C LYS A 2 -30.01 8.08 0.87
N LYS A 3 -29.13 7.18 0.41
CA LYS A 3 -27.72 7.14 0.84
C LYS A 3 -26.80 6.82 -0.35
N ILE A 4 -25.81 7.67 -0.57
CA ILE A 4 -24.73 7.45 -1.54
C ILE A 4 -23.40 7.49 -0.83
N VAL A 5 -22.54 6.50 -1.08
CA VAL A 5 -21.18 6.47 -0.57
C VAL A 5 -20.21 6.90 -1.67
N VAL A 6 -19.32 7.84 -1.33
CA VAL A 6 -18.23 8.27 -2.21
C VAL A 6 -16.92 7.77 -1.64
N ALA A 7 -16.28 6.83 -2.33
CA ALA A 7 -15.03 6.18 -1.92
C ALA A 7 -14.06 6.11 -3.11
N SER A 8 -13.38 7.21 -3.38
CA SER A 8 -12.46 7.38 -4.50
C SER A 8 -11.03 7.52 -4.04
N ASP A 9 -10.10 7.00 -4.82
CA ASP A 9 -8.67 7.36 -4.68
C ASP A 9 -8.46 8.82 -5.10
N SER A 10 -7.30 9.36 -4.74
CA SER A 10 -6.82 10.64 -5.26
C SER A 10 -6.60 10.57 -6.78
N PHE A 11 -6.81 11.68 -7.46
CA PHE A 11 -6.35 11.83 -8.83
C PHE A 11 -4.98 12.48 -8.78
N LYS A 12 -3.97 11.59 -8.66
CA LYS A 12 -2.56 11.94 -8.37
C LYS A 12 -2.11 13.15 -9.17
N GLY A 13 -1.61 14.17 -8.46
CA GLY A 13 -1.15 15.44 -9.04
C GLY A 13 -2.26 16.43 -9.39
N SER A 14 -3.54 16.12 -9.13
CA SER A 14 -4.69 17.01 -9.39
C SER A 14 -5.50 17.26 -8.11
N VAL A 15 -6.27 16.29 -7.64
CA VAL A 15 -7.15 16.41 -6.46
C VAL A 15 -6.99 15.25 -5.50
N SER A 16 -7.06 15.52 -4.20
CA SER A 16 -7.05 14.53 -3.14
C SER A 16 -8.35 13.71 -3.12
N SER A 17 -8.31 12.56 -2.45
CA SER A 17 -9.49 11.70 -2.23
C SER A 17 -10.66 12.46 -1.56
N ILE A 18 -10.36 13.36 -0.63
CA ILE A 18 -11.37 14.18 0.05
C ILE A 18 -11.99 15.18 -0.91
N GLU A 19 -11.17 15.90 -1.68
CA GLU A 19 -11.64 16.86 -2.66
C GLU A 19 -12.50 16.22 -3.75
N VAL A 20 -12.15 14.99 -4.18
CA VAL A 20 -13.04 14.21 -5.07
C VAL A 20 -14.40 13.99 -4.43
N ALA A 21 -14.41 13.58 -3.14
CA ALA A 21 -15.66 13.33 -2.44
C ALA A 21 -16.50 14.59 -2.22
N GLU A 22 -15.88 15.73 -1.94
CA GLU A 22 -16.56 17.03 -1.81
C GLU A 22 -17.17 17.49 -3.14
N CYS A 23 -16.42 17.37 -4.25
CA CYS A 23 -16.94 17.69 -5.58
C CYS A 23 -18.10 16.78 -5.98
N ALA A 24 -18.05 15.51 -5.60
CA ALA A 24 -19.12 14.55 -5.83
C ALA A 24 -20.37 14.87 -4.99
N GLU A 25 -20.21 15.20 -3.71
CA GLU A 25 -21.29 15.60 -2.81
C GLU A 25 -22.09 16.77 -3.37
N LEU A 26 -21.40 17.83 -3.84
CA LEU A 26 -22.05 18.98 -4.46
C LEU A 26 -22.90 18.59 -5.68
N ALA A 27 -22.44 17.63 -6.50
CA ALA A 27 -23.21 17.14 -7.65
C ALA A 27 -24.39 16.27 -7.22
N ILE A 28 -24.21 15.44 -6.19
CA ILE A 28 -25.29 14.59 -5.65
C ILE A 28 -26.42 15.45 -5.11
N HIS A 29 -26.13 16.46 -4.31
CA HIS A 29 -27.15 17.32 -3.69
C HIS A 29 -27.89 18.18 -4.70
N LYS A 30 -27.33 18.50 -5.88
CA LYS A 30 -28.06 19.16 -6.99
C LYS A 30 -29.19 18.29 -7.55
N VAL A 31 -29.04 16.97 -7.50
CA VAL A 31 -30.02 16.02 -8.07
C VAL A 31 -30.88 15.38 -6.98
N PHE A 32 -30.27 15.04 -5.86
CA PHE A 32 -30.90 14.44 -4.69
C PHE A 32 -30.60 15.29 -3.45
N PRO A 33 -31.34 16.41 -3.21
CA PRO A 33 -31.04 17.36 -2.13
C PRO A 33 -31.03 16.73 -0.73
N ASP A 34 -31.87 15.74 -0.49
CA ASP A 34 -32.04 15.09 0.83
C ASP A 34 -31.22 13.79 0.98
N CYS A 35 -30.30 13.51 0.03
CA CYS A 35 -29.50 12.29 0.06
C CYS A 35 -28.40 12.40 1.13
N GLU A 36 -28.28 11.37 1.98
CA GLU A 36 -27.12 11.20 2.83
C GLU A 36 -25.89 10.87 1.97
N VAL A 37 -24.83 11.69 2.05
CA VAL A 37 -23.57 11.46 1.36
C VAL A 37 -22.49 11.07 2.36
N VAL A 38 -22.06 9.81 2.30
CA VAL A 38 -20.97 9.32 3.15
C VAL A 38 -19.67 9.38 2.37
N LYS A 39 -18.76 10.23 2.82
CA LYS A 39 -17.43 10.44 2.21
C LYS A 39 -16.40 9.58 2.92
N ILE A 40 -15.76 8.67 2.21
CA ILE A 40 -14.74 7.77 2.75
C ILE A 40 -13.47 7.94 1.90
N PRO A 41 -12.46 8.67 2.39
CA PRO A 41 -11.19 8.72 1.69
C PRO A 41 -10.56 7.31 1.68
N VAL A 42 -10.14 6.88 0.51
CA VAL A 42 -9.51 5.57 0.30
C VAL A 42 -8.24 5.73 -0.53
N GLY A 43 -7.37 4.75 -0.47
CA GLY A 43 -6.13 4.67 -1.24
C GLY A 43 -5.72 3.22 -1.48
N ASP A 44 -4.69 3.02 -2.28
CA ASP A 44 -4.23 1.70 -2.72
C ASP A 44 -3.24 1.01 -1.75
N GLY A 45 -2.99 1.58 -0.57
CA GLY A 45 -2.01 1.05 0.39
C GLY A 45 -0.56 1.47 0.09
N GLY A 46 -0.36 2.31 -0.92
CA GLY A 46 0.94 2.91 -1.27
C GLY A 46 1.15 4.28 -0.63
N GLU A 47 1.79 5.17 -1.38
CA GLU A 47 2.05 6.55 -0.96
C GLU A 47 0.74 7.32 -0.64
N GLY A 48 0.71 8.02 0.49
CA GLY A 48 -0.45 8.76 0.99
C GLY A 48 -1.44 7.93 1.83
N THR A 49 -1.14 6.67 2.10
CA THR A 49 -1.99 5.81 2.95
C THR A 49 -2.06 6.32 4.39
N VAL A 50 -0.96 6.84 4.93
CA VAL A 50 -0.92 7.43 6.28
C VAL A 50 -1.90 8.59 6.38
N GLU A 51 -1.81 9.55 5.46
CA GLU A 51 -2.69 10.72 5.43
C GLU A 51 -4.17 10.33 5.25
N THR A 52 -4.43 9.40 4.35
CA THR A 52 -5.76 8.88 4.05
C THR A 52 -6.42 8.27 5.30
N LEU A 53 -5.72 7.38 6.00
CA LEU A 53 -6.26 6.71 7.19
C LEU A 53 -6.39 7.63 8.38
N ILE A 54 -5.43 8.54 8.61
CA ILE A 54 -5.53 9.56 9.68
C ILE A 54 -6.74 10.47 9.44
N THR A 55 -6.92 10.91 8.20
CA THR A 55 -8.06 11.77 7.86
C THR A 55 -9.41 11.08 8.09
N ALA A 56 -9.49 9.79 7.75
CA ALA A 56 -10.73 9.03 7.89
C ALA A 56 -11.04 8.59 9.33
N MET A 57 -10.00 8.27 10.10
CA MET A 57 -10.15 7.62 11.42
C MET A 57 -9.69 8.48 12.59
N GLY A 58 -9.21 9.68 12.31
CA GLY A 58 -8.52 10.50 13.31
C GLY A 58 -7.14 9.93 13.67
N GLY A 59 -6.41 10.69 14.45
CA GLY A 59 -5.07 10.31 14.88
C GLY A 59 -4.06 11.43 14.66
N GLU A 60 -2.79 11.08 14.66
CA GLU A 60 -1.70 12.03 14.48
C GLU A 60 -0.58 11.47 13.59
N VAL A 61 0.13 12.38 12.92
CA VAL A 61 1.38 12.06 12.24
C VAL A 61 2.53 12.25 13.22
N VAL A 62 3.33 11.21 13.36
CA VAL A 62 4.52 11.19 14.20
C VAL A 62 5.75 11.31 13.31
N SER A 63 6.68 12.21 13.68
CA SER A 63 7.99 12.34 13.06
C SER A 63 9.07 11.82 14.00
N CYS A 64 10.01 11.03 13.49
CA CYS A 64 11.17 10.56 14.24
C CYS A 64 12.40 10.45 13.34
N VAL A 65 13.58 10.51 13.98
CA VAL A 65 14.85 10.34 13.28
C VAL A 65 15.21 8.87 13.25
N VAL A 66 15.39 8.34 12.04
CA VAL A 66 15.76 6.95 11.77
C VAL A 66 16.91 6.91 10.76
N HIS A 67 17.32 5.72 10.35
CA HIS A 67 18.35 5.56 9.32
C HIS A 67 17.73 5.34 7.93
N ASP A 68 18.33 5.99 6.93
CA ASP A 68 18.02 5.76 5.51
C ASP A 68 18.60 4.39 5.03
N PRO A 69 18.36 3.96 3.77
CA PRO A 69 18.89 2.70 3.28
C PRO A 69 20.43 2.59 3.31
N LEU A 70 21.15 3.69 3.40
CA LEU A 70 22.61 3.76 3.47
C LEU A 70 23.12 4.08 4.88
N MET A 71 22.27 3.96 5.90
CA MET A 71 22.59 4.21 7.31
C MET A 71 22.97 5.67 7.62
N ARG A 72 22.39 6.62 6.89
CA ARG A 72 22.45 8.06 7.20
C ARG A 72 21.19 8.44 7.96
N SER A 73 21.30 9.37 8.90
CA SER A 73 20.13 9.87 9.65
C SER A 73 19.17 10.61 8.71
N VAL A 74 17.89 10.26 8.79
CA VAL A 74 16.79 10.89 8.05
C VAL A 74 15.60 11.08 8.97
N GLU A 75 14.88 12.18 8.79
CA GLU A 75 13.56 12.36 9.40
C GLU A 75 12.53 11.59 8.60
N ALA A 76 11.81 10.70 9.25
CA ALA A 76 10.75 9.90 8.64
C ALA A 76 9.46 10.02 9.45
N THR A 77 8.33 9.83 8.78
CA THR A 77 7.01 9.97 9.39
C THR A 77 6.21 8.68 9.30
N TYR A 78 5.32 8.48 10.27
CA TYR A 78 4.29 7.45 10.27
C TYR A 78 3.04 7.97 10.99
N GLY A 79 1.91 7.27 10.88
CA GLY A 79 0.66 7.63 11.54
C GLY A 79 0.38 6.78 12.76
N ILE A 80 -0.23 7.39 13.80
CA ILE A 80 -0.92 6.65 14.86
C ILE A 80 -2.40 6.99 14.74
N LEU A 81 -3.25 5.98 14.54
CA LEU A 81 -4.69 6.17 14.38
C LEU A 81 -5.36 6.55 15.71
N GLY A 82 -6.60 7.07 15.63
CA GLY A 82 -7.34 7.58 16.79
C GLY A 82 -7.63 6.56 17.90
N ASP A 83 -7.37 5.27 17.68
CA ASP A 83 -7.41 4.23 18.71
C ASP A 83 -6.16 4.21 19.61
N ASN A 84 -5.14 5.01 19.29
CA ASN A 84 -3.83 5.08 19.96
C ASN A 84 -3.10 3.72 20.06
N ARG A 85 -3.45 2.75 19.20
CA ARG A 85 -2.89 1.40 19.21
C ARG A 85 -2.47 0.91 17.82
N THR A 86 -2.98 1.52 16.78
CA THR A 86 -2.70 1.15 15.39
C THR A 86 -1.74 2.14 14.77
N ALA A 87 -0.57 1.67 14.35
CA ALA A 87 0.39 2.44 13.58
C ALA A 87 0.24 2.15 12.07
N VAL A 88 0.31 3.19 11.26
CA VAL A 88 0.32 3.11 9.79
C VAL A 88 1.70 3.58 9.32
N ILE A 89 2.43 2.71 8.64
CA ILE A 89 3.81 2.97 8.21
C ILE A 89 3.91 2.78 6.68
N GLU A 90 4.46 3.76 6.01
CA GLU A 90 4.95 3.63 4.64
C GLU A 90 6.46 3.39 4.70
N MET A 91 6.92 2.15 4.44
CA MET A 91 8.33 1.80 4.58
C MET A 91 9.26 2.70 3.76
N ALA A 92 8.74 3.30 2.68
CA ALA A 92 9.50 4.16 1.80
C ALA A 92 9.98 5.47 2.47
N THR A 93 9.37 5.89 3.58
CA THR A 93 9.81 7.07 4.34
C THR A 93 11.17 6.86 5.02
N ALA A 94 11.55 5.60 5.30
CA ALA A 94 12.84 5.23 5.90
C ALA A 94 13.69 4.33 5.00
N SER A 95 13.08 3.51 4.11
CA SER A 95 13.81 2.53 3.31
C SER A 95 13.49 2.63 1.81
N GLY A 96 13.04 3.80 1.38
CA GLY A 96 12.57 4.07 0.02
C GLY A 96 13.67 4.37 -0.99
N LEU A 97 13.37 4.08 -2.27
CA LEU A 97 14.27 4.30 -3.40
C LEU A 97 14.55 5.80 -3.65
N THR A 98 13.62 6.67 -3.28
CA THR A 98 13.75 8.13 -3.39
C THR A 98 14.80 8.71 -2.45
N LEU A 99 15.12 8.03 -1.35
CA LEU A 99 16.14 8.44 -0.39
C LEU A 99 17.56 8.15 -0.88
N VAL A 100 17.71 7.33 -1.94
CA VAL A 100 19.01 6.91 -2.45
C VAL A 100 19.26 7.56 -3.80
N PRO A 101 20.28 8.45 -3.93
CA PRO A 101 20.70 9.00 -5.20
C PRO A 101 20.98 7.89 -6.22
N VAL A 102 20.67 8.12 -7.48
CA VAL A 102 20.82 7.11 -8.55
C VAL A 102 22.25 6.54 -8.59
N SER A 103 23.26 7.39 -8.39
CA SER A 103 24.68 7.02 -8.38
C SER A 103 25.11 6.16 -7.18
N GLU A 104 24.30 6.12 -6.12
CA GLU A 104 24.60 5.37 -4.87
C GLU A 104 23.74 4.12 -4.72
N ARG A 105 22.82 3.86 -5.66
CA ARG A 105 21.95 2.69 -5.62
C ARG A 105 22.73 1.40 -5.72
N ASN A 106 22.67 0.60 -4.66
CA ASN A 106 23.33 -0.70 -4.60
C ASN A 106 22.59 -1.62 -3.60
N PRO A 107 21.76 -2.56 -4.06
CA PRO A 107 20.96 -3.40 -3.17
C PRO A 107 21.77 -4.43 -2.36
N LEU A 108 23.06 -4.60 -2.62
CA LEU A 108 23.95 -5.33 -1.71
C LEU A 108 24.23 -4.55 -0.42
N ARG A 109 24.13 -3.22 -0.44
CA ARG A 109 24.47 -2.35 0.68
C ARG A 109 23.26 -1.74 1.38
N THR A 110 22.18 -1.49 0.61
CA THR A 110 20.97 -0.88 1.17
C THR A 110 20.25 -1.81 2.12
N THR A 111 19.69 -1.25 3.19
CA THR A 111 19.07 -2.00 4.30
C THR A 111 17.70 -1.46 4.68
N THR A 112 16.86 -2.35 5.21
CA THR A 112 15.54 -2.05 5.78
C THR A 112 15.61 -1.63 7.27
N TYR A 113 16.79 -1.32 7.80
CA TYR A 113 17.00 -1.03 9.23
C TYR A 113 16.09 0.08 9.74
N GLY A 114 15.98 1.20 9.02
CA GLY A 114 15.10 2.32 9.38
C GLY A 114 13.62 1.95 9.46
N THR A 115 13.15 1.03 8.61
CA THR A 115 11.78 0.50 8.74
C THR A 115 11.59 -0.18 10.10
N GLY A 116 12.58 -0.93 10.58
CA GLY A 116 12.55 -1.54 11.91
C GLY A 116 12.57 -0.51 13.04
N GLU A 117 13.28 0.60 12.86
CA GLU A 117 13.30 1.72 13.81
C GLU A 117 11.94 2.41 13.91
N LEU A 118 11.23 2.63 12.78
CA LEU A 118 9.86 3.14 12.79
C LEU A 118 8.91 2.23 13.57
N ILE A 119 8.99 0.91 13.34
CA ILE A 119 8.20 -0.07 14.07
C ILE A 119 8.51 -0.01 15.57
N LYS A 120 9.79 0.08 15.93
CA LYS A 120 10.24 0.15 17.33
C LYS A 120 9.73 1.41 18.02
N ASP A 121 9.86 2.59 17.40
CA ASP A 121 9.35 3.86 17.94
C ASP A 121 7.84 3.80 18.19
N ALA A 122 7.07 3.29 17.21
CA ALA A 122 5.62 3.12 17.37
C ALA A 122 5.25 2.13 18.49
N MET A 123 6.03 1.04 18.66
CA MET A 123 5.84 0.08 19.75
C MET A 123 6.12 0.70 21.11
N GLU A 124 7.16 1.55 21.23
CA GLU A 124 7.50 2.29 22.43
C GLU A 124 6.41 3.30 22.82
N ARG A 125 5.69 3.84 21.84
CA ARG A 125 4.48 4.69 22.03
C ARG A 125 3.20 3.91 22.35
N GLY A 126 3.28 2.58 22.41
CA GLY A 126 2.14 1.75 22.80
C GLY A 126 1.39 1.08 21.66
N CYS A 127 1.77 1.30 20.40
CA CYS A 127 1.14 0.63 19.26
C CYS A 127 1.40 -0.88 19.29
N ARG A 128 0.36 -1.65 18.90
CA ARG A 128 0.42 -3.12 18.82
C ARG A 128 -0.23 -3.66 17.55
N ASN A 129 -0.89 -2.83 16.77
CA ASN A 129 -1.41 -3.17 15.46
C ASN A 129 -0.66 -2.35 14.42
N PHE A 130 -0.13 -3.00 13.39
CA PHE A 130 0.66 -2.34 12.35
C PHE A 130 0.06 -2.57 10.98
N LEU A 131 -0.21 -1.49 10.26
CA LEU A 131 -0.58 -1.46 8.85
C LEU A 131 0.61 -0.89 8.10
N ILE A 132 1.28 -1.72 7.29
CA ILE A 132 2.54 -1.32 6.67
C ILE A 132 2.48 -1.45 5.16
N GLY A 133 2.66 -0.34 4.45
CA GLY A 133 2.88 -0.32 3.02
C GLY A 133 4.36 -0.59 2.71
N ILE A 134 4.64 -1.57 1.85
CA ILE A 134 6.02 -1.95 1.48
C ILE A 134 6.43 -1.58 0.06
N GLY A 135 5.63 -0.73 -0.60
CA GLY A 135 5.96 -0.17 -1.92
C GLY A 135 7.17 0.75 -1.91
N GLY A 136 7.80 0.96 -3.06
CA GLY A 136 8.86 1.95 -3.26
C GLY A 136 10.23 1.61 -2.64
N SER A 137 10.51 0.36 -2.26
CA SER A 137 11.74 -0.04 -1.54
C SER A 137 13.04 0.16 -2.34
N ALA A 138 14.11 0.57 -1.64
CA ALA A 138 15.48 0.63 -2.16
C ALA A 138 16.29 -0.66 -1.93
N THR A 139 15.74 -1.63 -1.22
CA THR A 139 16.46 -2.71 -0.53
C THR A 139 16.21 -4.09 -1.14
N ASN A 140 17.15 -5.02 -0.93
CA ASN A 140 16.98 -6.44 -1.25
C ASN A 140 17.70 -7.28 -0.18
N ASP A 141 17.38 -7.01 1.08
CA ASP A 141 17.99 -7.64 2.24
C ASP A 141 17.10 -8.68 2.94
N GLY A 142 16.00 -9.10 2.30
CA GLY A 142 15.09 -10.08 2.89
C GLY A 142 14.41 -9.62 4.20
N GLY A 143 14.50 -8.32 4.51
CA GLY A 143 14.01 -7.75 5.77
C GLY A 143 14.97 -7.91 6.95
N THR A 144 16.21 -8.38 6.72
CA THR A 144 17.18 -8.59 7.80
C THR A 144 17.50 -7.32 8.56
N GLY A 145 17.64 -6.17 7.88
CA GLY A 145 17.88 -4.90 8.54
C GLY A 145 16.74 -4.50 9.50
N MET A 146 15.50 -4.60 9.05
CA MET A 146 14.32 -4.38 9.90
C MET A 146 14.35 -5.28 11.14
N LEU A 147 14.62 -6.56 10.95
CA LEU A 147 14.70 -7.52 12.04
C LEU A 147 15.86 -7.21 13.02
N GLN A 148 17.01 -6.74 12.51
CA GLN A 148 18.13 -6.32 13.36
C GLN A 148 17.77 -5.13 14.24
N ALA A 149 17.05 -4.14 13.71
CA ALA A 149 16.55 -3.02 14.52
C ALA A 149 15.56 -3.47 15.62
N LEU A 150 14.85 -4.59 15.37
CA LEU A 150 13.93 -5.22 16.33
C LEU A 150 14.61 -6.23 17.28
N GLY A 151 15.96 -6.34 17.22
CA GLY A 151 16.75 -7.14 18.15
C GLY A 151 17.07 -8.56 17.70
N PHE A 152 16.77 -8.95 16.48
CA PHE A 152 17.25 -10.21 15.89
C PHE A 152 18.71 -10.08 15.50
N ARG A 153 19.49 -11.18 15.55
CA ARG A 153 20.87 -11.22 15.09
C ARG A 153 21.06 -12.32 14.06
N PHE A 154 21.83 -12.02 13.04
CA PHE A 154 22.21 -12.95 11.99
C PHE A 154 23.68 -13.27 12.10
N LEU A 155 24.03 -14.53 12.30
CA LEU A 155 25.38 -14.99 12.59
C LEU A 155 25.95 -15.83 11.44
N ASP A 156 27.27 -15.68 11.23
CA ASP A 156 28.02 -16.53 10.31
C ASP A 156 28.35 -17.91 10.93
N ARG A 157 29.02 -18.77 10.18
CA ARG A 157 29.43 -20.12 10.65
C ARG A 157 30.36 -20.10 11.87
N ASN A 158 31.00 -18.99 12.13
CA ASN A 158 31.93 -18.82 13.26
C ASN A 158 31.23 -18.17 14.46
N GLY A 159 29.93 -17.89 14.38
CA GLY A 159 29.17 -17.19 15.42
C GLY A 159 29.36 -15.68 15.44
N ASN A 160 30.02 -15.09 14.43
CA ASN A 160 30.18 -13.64 14.35
C ASN A 160 28.89 -13.00 13.80
N GLU A 161 28.51 -11.87 14.37
CA GLU A 161 27.38 -11.09 13.92
C GLU A 161 27.65 -10.47 12.55
N LEU A 162 26.70 -10.62 11.62
CA LEU A 162 26.79 -10.06 10.29
C LEU A 162 26.29 -8.59 10.29
N GLY A 163 26.84 -7.79 9.37
CA GLY A 163 26.45 -6.40 9.17
C GLY A 163 25.06 -6.28 8.54
N LEU A 164 24.90 -5.31 7.63
CA LEU A 164 23.65 -4.93 7.00
C LEU A 164 23.70 -5.11 5.47
N GLY A 165 22.51 -5.04 4.85
CA GLY A 165 22.32 -5.07 3.40
C GLY A 165 22.22 -6.46 2.78
N GLY A 166 21.86 -6.53 1.49
CA GLY A 166 21.67 -7.80 0.80
C GLY A 166 22.92 -8.70 0.72
N GLN A 167 24.10 -8.11 0.83
CA GLN A 167 25.39 -8.84 0.80
C GLN A 167 25.59 -9.84 1.93
N ILE A 168 24.84 -9.74 3.04
CA ILE A 168 25.00 -10.66 4.17
C ILE A 168 24.26 -11.97 3.95
N LEU A 169 23.24 -12.01 3.11
CA LEU A 169 22.27 -13.10 3.00
C LEU A 169 22.94 -14.46 2.73
N ASN A 170 23.95 -14.51 1.85
CA ASN A 170 24.71 -15.74 1.55
C ASN A 170 25.57 -16.23 2.71
N ARG A 171 25.78 -15.41 3.73
CA ARG A 171 26.65 -15.72 4.87
C ARG A 171 25.88 -16.10 6.11
N ILE A 172 24.57 -15.90 6.13
CA ILE A 172 23.71 -16.25 7.26
C ILE A 172 23.76 -17.76 7.46
N TYR A 173 24.15 -18.16 8.64
CA TYR A 173 24.20 -19.56 9.08
C TYR A 173 23.25 -19.84 10.25
N GLU A 174 23.12 -18.88 11.18
CA GLU A 174 22.28 -18.98 12.37
C GLU A 174 21.49 -17.67 12.57
N ILE A 175 20.29 -17.80 13.13
CA ILE A 175 19.41 -16.69 13.49
C ILE A 175 19.19 -16.73 15.00
N ASP A 176 19.70 -15.71 15.70
CA ASP A 176 19.51 -15.57 17.12
C ASP A 176 18.38 -14.58 17.42
N CYS A 177 17.35 -15.07 18.09
CA CYS A 177 16.16 -14.30 18.49
C CYS A 177 16.20 -13.90 19.98
N SER A 178 17.27 -14.17 20.71
CA SER A 178 17.34 -14.01 22.18
C SER A 178 17.16 -12.55 22.63
N ARG A 179 17.50 -11.60 21.76
CA ARG A 179 17.38 -10.15 22.01
C ARG A 179 16.21 -9.49 21.30
N ALA A 180 15.38 -10.28 20.61
CA ALA A 180 14.18 -9.76 19.94
C ALA A 180 13.23 -9.12 20.96
N LEU A 181 12.66 -7.98 20.59
CA LEU A 181 11.76 -7.22 21.46
C LEU A 181 10.59 -8.10 21.90
N SER A 182 10.35 -8.19 23.21
CA SER A 182 9.31 -9.04 23.79
C SER A 182 7.91 -8.64 23.33
N GLN A 183 7.69 -7.35 23.09
CA GLN A 183 6.44 -6.76 22.62
C GLN A 183 5.97 -7.34 21.26
N LEU A 184 6.89 -7.86 20.43
CA LEU A 184 6.56 -8.49 19.15
C LEU A 184 5.57 -9.67 19.29
N ARG A 185 5.52 -10.31 20.46
CA ARG A 185 4.61 -11.43 20.72
C ARG A 185 3.14 -11.02 20.81
N GLU A 186 2.88 -9.76 21.14
CA GLU A 186 1.56 -9.17 21.34
C GLU A 186 1.17 -8.24 20.20
N THR A 187 1.98 -8.23 19.15
CA THR A 187 1.85 -7.29 18.03
C THR A 187 1.34 -8.00 16.78
N SER A 188 0.38 -7.40 16.12
CA SER A 188 -0.15 -7.85 14.82
C SER A 188 0.39 -6.98 13.68
N PHE A 189 0.70 -7.62 12.55
CA PHE A 189 1.21 -6.95 11.36
C PHE A 189 0.36 -7.32 10.14
N THR A 190 -0.17 -6.32 9.46
CA THR A 190 -0.80 -6.44 8.15
C THR A 190 0.00 -5.64 7.15
N ILE A 191 0.44 -6.29 6.09
CA ILE A 191 1.35 -5.72 5.10
C ILE A 191 0.62 -5.55 3.78
N ALA A 192 0.58 -4.33 3.28
CA ALA A 192 0.07 -4.03 1.94
C ALA A 192 1.04 -4.55 0.88
N CYS A 193 0.59 -5.52 0.10
CA CYS A 193 1.39 -6.16 -0.93
C CYS A 193 0.52 -6.48 -2.16
N ASP A 194 0.77 -5.77 -3.27
CA ASP A 194 0.01 -5.92 -4.52
C ASP A 194 0.73 -6.78 -5.56
N VAL A 195 1.83 -7.42 -5.18
CA VAL A 195 2.60 -8.33 -6.03
C VAL A 195 2.59 -9.76 -5.47
N ASN A 196 2.65 -10.75 -6.35
CA ASN A 196 2.61 -12.16 -5.99
C ASN A 196 3.95 -12.88 -6.17
N ASN A 197 5.05 -12.11 -6.32
CA ASN A 197 6.37 -12.66 -6.57
C ASN A 197 6.83 -13.55 -5.40
N PRO A 198 7.36 -14.76 -5.67
CA PRO A 198 7.96 -15.63 -4.66
C PRO A 198 9.22 -14.99 -4.08
N PHE A 199 9.74 -15.55 -3.01
CA PHE A 199 10.86 -14.97 -2.27
C PHE A 199 12.14 -14.91 -3.11
N TYR A 200 12.49 -15.98 -3.83
CA TYR A 200 13.64 -16.09 -4.72
C TYR A 200 13.29 -16.79 -6.04
N GLY A 201 14.28 -16.95 -6.93
CA GLY A 201 14.14 -17.57 -8.25
C GLY A 201 13.86 -16.56 -9.35
N GLU A 202 13.67 -17.03 -10.59
CA GLU A 202 13.52 -16.17 -11.78
C GLU A 202 12.37 -15.16 -11.69
N LYS A 203 11.30 -15.50 -10.94
CA LYS A 203 10.16 -14.63 -10.66
C LYS A 203 10.24 -13.99 -9.27
N GLY A 204 11.33 -14.21 -8.54
CA GLY A 204 11.54 -13.74 -7.18
C GLY A 204 12.03 -12.30 -7.07
N ALA A 205 12.27 -11.89 -5.83
CA ALA A 205 12.63 -10.52 -5.48
C ALA A 205 13.81 -9.96 -6.25
N ALA A 206 14.93 -10.70 -6.35
CA ALA A 206 16.14 -10.18 -6.96
C ALA A 206 16.00 -10.03 -8.48
N TYR A 207 15.55 -11.07 -9.17
CA TYR A 207 15.42 -11.06 -10.63
C TYR A 207 14.43 -10.01 -11.14
N VAL A 208 13.33 -9.81 -10.42
CA VAL A 208 12.27 -8.88 -10.87
C VAL A 208 12.56 -7.44 -10.46
N PHE A 209 13.08 -7.21 -9.25
CA PHE A 209 13.10 -5.86 -8.68
C PHE A 209 14.49 -5.29 -8.41
N ALA A 210 15.57 -6.08 -8.38
CA ALA A 210 16.86 -5.54 -7.95
C ALA A 210 17.51 -4.60 -8.97
N ARG A 211 17.25 -4.77 -10.28
CA ARG A 211 17.85 -3.90 -11.32
C ARG A 211 17.44 -2.44 -11.17
N GLN A 212 16.17 -2.15 -10.89
CA GLN A 212 15.72 -0.77 -10.65
C GLN A 212 16.35 -0.14 -9.40
N LYS A 213 16.89 -0.98 -8.51
CA LYS A 213 17.61 -0.58 -7.29
C LYS A 213 19.13 -0.48 -7.49
N GLY A 214 19.60 -0.58 -8.74
CA GLY A 214 21.00 -0.42 -9.11
C GLY A 214 21.81 -1.72 -9.22
N ALA A 215 21.18 -2.89 -9.21
CA ALA A 215 21.88 -4.16 -9.38
C ALA A 215 22.23 -4.42 -10.86
N ASP A 216 23.47 -4.84 -11.10
CA ASP A 216 23.86 -5.53 -12.32
C ASP A 216 23.50 -7.03 -12.28
N ASP A 217 23.78 -7.76 -13.38
CA ASP A 217 23.44 -9.17 -13.49
C ASP A 217 24.20 -10.08 -12.51
N ALA A 218 25.40 -9.70 -12.10
CA ALA A 218 26.17 -10.46 -11.10
C ALA A 218 25.56 -10.23 -9.71
N MET A 219 25.20 -9.01 -9.38
CA MET A 219 24.51 -8.67 -8.14
C MET A 219 23.13 -9.36 -8.03
N VAL A 220 22.36 -9.40 -9.13
CA VAL A 220 21.06 -10.09 -9.15
C VAL A 220 21.22 -11.56 -8.78
N ARG A 221 22.20 -12.27 -9.39
CA ARG A 221 22.47 -13.67 -9.05
C ARG A 221 22.89 -13.85 -7.58
N LEU A 222 23.79 -12.99 -7.11
CA LEU A 222 24.29 -13.04 -5.73
C LEU A 222 23.17 -12.82 -4.71
N LEU A 223 22.27 -11.87 -5.00
CA LEU A 223 21.11 -11.57 -4.15
C LEU A 223 20.11 -12.71 -4.15
N ASP A 224 19.85 -13.32 -5.29
CA ASP A 224 18.92 -14.47 -5.39
C ASP A 224 19.47 -15.68 -4.64
N GLU A 225 20.75 -16.02 -4.82
CA GLU A 225 21.42 -17.06 -4.04
C GLU A 225 21.38 -16.77 -2.53
N GLY A 226 21.54 -15.49 -2.16
CA GLY A 226 21.43 -15.03 -0.78
C GLY A 226 20.03 -15.22 -0.19
N LEU A 227 19.00 -14.84 -0.93
CA LEU A 227 17.61 -15.06 -0.52
C LEU A 227 17.30 -16.55 -0.39
N ARG A 228 17.79 -17.38 -1.30
CA ARG A 228 17.66 -18.84 -1.22
C ARG A 228 18.32 -19.41 0.05
N ASN A 229 19.58 -19.01 0.31
CA ASN A 229 20.26 -19.41 1.55
C ASN A 229 19.49 -18.95 2.80
N PHE A 230 18.99 -17.73 2.80
CA PHE A 230 18.21 -17.20 3.93
C PHE A 230 16.91 -17.98 4.14
N ALA A 231 16.17 -18.32 3.08
CA ALA A 231 14.99 -19.17 3.16
C ALA A 231 15.30 -20.55 3.74
N GLU A 232 16.41 -21.20 3.32
CA GLU A 232 16.85 -22.48 3.89
C GLU A 232 17.21 -22.38 5.38
N VAL A 233 17.84 -21.26 5.79
CA VAL A 233 18.13 -21.04 7.21
C VAL A 233 16.86 -20.84 8.00
N ILE A 234 15.90 -20.06 7.50
CA ILE A 234 14.57 -19.89 8.11
C ILE A 234 13.89 -21.25 8.30
N LYS A 235 13.85 -22.07 7.27
CA LYS A 235 13.25 -23.43 7.31
C LYS A 235 13.89 -24.29 8.40
N ARG A 236 15.22 -24.28 8.53
CA ARG A 236 15.95 -25.03 9.59
C ARG A 236 15.59 -24.60 11.00
N THR A 237 15.12 -23.38 11.21
CA THR A 237 14.66 -22.89 12.53
C THR A 237 13.25 -23.37 12.90
N GLY A 238 12.60 -24.19 12.05
CA GLY A 238 11.22 -24.65 12.26
C GLY A 238 10.15 -23.59 12.03
N ARG A 239 10.52 -22.47 11.40
CA ARG A 239 9.56 -21.43 10.98
C ARG A 239 8.84 -21.84 9.69
N ILE A 240 7.84 -21.04 9.32
CA ILE A 240 7.10 -21.24 8.07
C ILE A 240 8.03 -21.18 6.85
N GLU A 241 7.82 -22.07 5.89
CA GLU A 241 8.46 -21.99 4.58
C GLU A 241 7.90 -20.80 3.80
N ILE A 242 8.79 -19.93 3.29
CA ILE A 242 8.38 -18.68 2.63
C ILE A 242 8.64 -18.69 1.12
N ASP A 243 9.17 -19.78 0.61
CA ASP A 243 9.69 -19.90 -0.77
C ASP A 243 8.64 -19.48 -1.80
N ASP A 244 7.44 -20.07 -1.70
CA ASP A 244 6.34 -19.92 -2.65
C ASP A 244 5.17 -19.07 -2.10
N ILE A 245 5.35 -18.40 -0.95
CA ILE A 245 4.30 -17.53 -0.44
C ILE A 245 4.12 -16.34 -1.39
N PRO A 246 2.93 -16.13 -1.97
CA PRO A 246 2.67 -14.99 -2.83
C PRO A 246 2.97 -13.68 -2.12
N GLY A 247 3.84 -12.85 -2.71
CA GLY A 247 4.24 -11.57 -2.12
C GLY A 247 5.44 -11.65 -1.16
N ALA A 248 5.97 -12.85 -0.86
CA ALA A 248 7.18 -12.97 -0.03
C ALA A 248 8.38 -12.23 -0.64
N GLY A 249 8.48 -12.17 -1.98
CA GLY A 249 9.53 -11.43 -2.70
C GLY A 249 9.32 -9.92 -2.75
N ALA A 250 8.17 -9.41 -2.32
CA ALA A 250 7.90 -7.98 -2.33
C ALA A 250 8.95 -7.21 -1.52
N ALA A 251 9.28 -6.00 -2.00
CA ALA A 251 10.25 -5.10 -1.36
C ALA A 251 11.61 -5.77 -1.09
N GLY A 252 12.09 -6.60 -2.04
CA GLY A 252 13.39 -7.26 -1.90
C GLY A 252 13.43 -8.36 -0.84
N GLY A 253 12.31 -9.05 -0.65
CA GLY A 253 12.13 -10.11 0.34
C GLY A 253 11.63 -9.63 1.71
N LEU A 254 11.39 -8.34 1.88
CA LEU A 254 10.84 -7.79 3.14
C LEU A 254 9.51 -8.45 3.51
N GLY A 255 8.62 -8.70 2.50
CA GLY A 255 7.38 -9.43 2.70
C GLY A 255 7.59 -10.79 3.36
N GLY A 256 8.55 -11.57 2.87
CA GLY A 256 8.94 -12.86 3.47
C GLY A 256 9.49 -12.73 4.88
N GLY A 257 10.32 -11.69 5.14
CA GLY A 257 10.82 -11.37 6.48
C GLY A 257 9.69 -11.11 7.48
N PHE A 258 8.69 -10.31 7.11
CA PHE A 258 7.50 -10.05 7.93
C PHE A 258 6.73 -11.34 8.23
N VAL A 259 6.50 -12.17 7.23
CA VAL A 259 5.75 -13.44 7.41
C VAL A 259 6.51 -14.39 8.32
N ALA A 260 7.79 -14.64 8.06
CA ALA A 260 8.58 -15.63 8.76
C ALA A 260 8.83 -15.30 10.24
N PHE A 261 9.03 -14.02 10.56
CA PHE A 261 9.48 -13.61 11.89
C PHE A 261 8.40 -12.93 12.71
N LEU A 262 7.50 -12.18 12.07
CA LEU A 262 6.49 -11.36 12.74
C LEU A 262 5.06 -11.91 12.52
N LYS A 263 4.93 -13.07 11.85
CA LYS A 263 3.63 -13.71 11.55
C LYS A 263 2.66 -12.77 10.83
N ALA A 264 3.20 -11.89 10.00
CA ALA A 264 2.42 -10.89 9.30
C ALA A 264 1.48 -11.52 8.26
N GLU A 265 0.34 -10.88 8.08
CA GLU A 265 -0.59 -11.18 6.99
C GLU A 265 -0.28 -10.27 5.81
N LEU A 266 -0.02 -10.85 4.62
CA LEU A 266 0.10 -10.10 3.38
C LEU A 266 -1.29 -9.94 2.77
N LYS A 267 -1.69 -8.69 2.48
CA LYS A 267 -2.98 -8.36 1.86
C LYS A 267 -2.78 -7.39 0.71
N PRO A 268 -3.66 -7.40 -0.31
CA PRO A 268 -3.74 -6.28 -1.24
C PRO A 268 -3.92 -4.97 -0.48
N GLY A 269 -3.20 -3.92 -0.92
CA GLY A 269 -3.17 -2.66 -0.19
C GLY A 269 -4.54 -2.04 0.00
N ILE A 270 -5.35 -2.02 -1.06
CA ILE A 270 -6.74 -1.56 -0.95
C ILE A 270 -7.55 -2.38 0.08
N ARG A 271 -7.34 -3.70 0.16
CA ARG A 271 -8.05 -4.53 1.13
C ARG A 271 -7.67 -4.18 2.56
N MET A 272 -6.37 -3.94 2.81
CA MET A 272 -5.88 -3.47 4.10
C MET A 272 -6.55 -2.15 4.51
N VAL A 273 -6.63 -1.19 3.57
CA VAL A 273 -7.26 0.12 3.83
C VAL A 273 -8.75 -0.04 4.09
N LEU A 274 -9.49 -0.79 3.27
CA LEU A 274 -10.93 -1.00 3.44
C LEU A 274 -11.26 -1.74 4.75
N ASP A 275 -10.44 -2.71 5.15
CA ASP A 275 -10.60 -3.42 6.43
C ASP A 275 -10.38 -2.47 7.62
N ALA A 276 -9.33 -1.63 7.57
CA ALA A 276 -9.06 -0.62 8.59
C ALA A 276 -10.22 0.37 8.75
N LEU A 277 -10.78 0.83 7.63
CA LEU A 277 -11.93 1.75 7.59
C LEU A 277 -13.27 1.10 7.97
N ARG A 278 -13.30 -0.21 8.20
CA ARG A 278 -14.54 -0.99 8.37
C ARG A 278 -15.55 -0.71 7.25
N PHE A 279 -15.02 -0.65 6.02
CA PHE A 279 -15.76 -0.17 4.85
C PHE A 279 -17.06 -0.92 4.60
N ASP A 280 -17.08 -2.25 4.80
CA ASP A 280 -18.29 -3.06 4.64
C ASP A 280 -19.42 -2.64 5.60
N GLU A 281 -19.10 -2.03 6.75
CA GLU A 281 -20.10 -1.46 7.66
C GLU A 281 -20.57 -0.08 7.18
N CYS A 282 -19.65 0.74 6.71
CA CYS A 282 -19.95 2.09 6.24
C CYS A 282 -20.87 2.11 5.02
N ILE A 283 -20.73 1.14 4.09
CA ILE A 283 -21.56 1.06 2.89
C ILE A 283 -22.94 0.40 3.13
N ARG A 284 -23.18 -0.14 4.30
CA ARG A 284 -24.46 -0.81 4.60
C ARG A 284 -25.65 0.11 4.34
N GLY A 285 -26.59 -0.38 3.53
CA GLY A 285 -27.81 0.34 3.19
C GLY A 285 -27.60 1.49 2.20
N ALA A 286 -26.43 1.60 1.57
CA ALA A 286 -26.25 2.56 0.48
C ALA A 286 -27.02 2.12 -0.77
N ASP A 287 -27.58 3.09 -1.48
CA ASP A 287 -28.27 2.89 -2.77
C ASP A 287 -27.26 2.86 -3.93
N LEU A 288 -26.10 3.50 -3.76
CA LEU A 288 -25.06 3.64 -4.78
C LEU A 288 -23.71 3.88 -4.13
N ILE A 289 -22.64 3.33 -4.72
CA ILE A 289 -21.25 3.70 -4.40
C ILE A 289 -20.66 4.39 -5.64
N ILE A 290 -19.93 5.47 -5.40
CA ILE A 290 -19.14 6.18 -6.40
C ILE A 290 -17.68 6.04 -6.02
N THR A 291 -16.87 5.54 -6.96
CA THR A 291 -15.42 5.39 -6.80
C THR A 291 -14.69 5.98 -8.00
N GLY A 292 -13.38 6.08 -7.92
CA GLY A 292 -12.57 6.59 -9.03
C GLY A 292 -11.08 6.58 -8.76
N GLU A 293 -10.31 6.82 -9.80
CA GLU A 293 -8.87 7.06 -9.80
C GLU A 293 -8.44 7.90 -11.01
N GLY A 294 -7.22 8.41 -11.02
CA GLY A 294 -6.73 9.26 -12.11
C GLY A 294 -6.71 8.58 -13.48
N LYS A 295 -6.41 7.28 -13.55
CA LYS A 295 -6.40 6.50 -14.80
C LYS A 295 -7.06 5.14 -14.58
N LEU A 296 -8.12 4.87 -15.35
CA LEU A 296 -8.80 3.58 -15.43
C LEU A 296 -8.25 2.78 -16.61
N ASP A 297 -7.60 1.67 -16.34
CA ASP A 297 -6.99 0.77 -17.32
C ASP A 297 -7.16 -0.71 -16.90
N LYS A 298 -6.49 -1.63 -17.61
CA LYS A 298 -6.49 -3.07 -17.26
C LYS A 298 -6.02 -3.36 -15.84
N GLN A 299 -5.15 -2.53 -15.29
CA GLN A 299 -4.61 -2.72 -13.94
C GLN A 299 -5.63 -2.32 -12.86
N THR A 300 -6.62 -1.50 -13.19
CA THR A 300 -7.68 -1.09 -12.26
C THR A 300 -8.38 -2.30 -11.63
N CYS A 301 -8.62 -3.36 -12.42
CA CYS A 301 -9.22 -4.61 -11.92
C CYS A 301 -8.22 -5.59 -11.27
N MET A 302 -6.94 -5.23 -11.18
CA MET A 302 -5.87 -6.06 -10.62
C MET A 302 -5.47 -5.68 -9.18
N GLY A 303 -6.43 -5.23 -8.36
CA GLY A 303 -6.17 -4.93 -6.95
C GLY A 303 -6.04 -3.45 -6.59
N LYS A 304 -6.32 -2.53 -7.52
CA LYS A 304 -6.37 -1.10 -7.24
C LYS A 304 -7.66 -0.69 -6.52
N THR A 305 -7.67 0.55 -6.01
CA THR A 305 -8.77 1.12 -5.22
C THR A 305 -10.16 0.88 -5.81
N PRO A 306 -10.46 1.20 -7.08
CA PRO A 306 -11.82 1.01 -7.60
C PRO A 306 -12.29 -0.44 -7.60
N CYS A 307 -11.38 -1.40 -7.84
CA CYS A 307 -11.71 -2.82 -7.81
C CYS A 307 -12.05 -3.30 -6.38
N GLY A 308 -11.28 -2.87 -5.38
CA GLY A 308 -11.58 -3.21 -3.99
C GLY A 308 -12.94 -2.68 -3.53
N VAL A 309 -13.26 -1.44 -3.90
CA VAL A 309 -14.56 -0.80 -3.65
C VAL A 309 -15.69 -1.54 -4.39
N LEU A 310 -15.48 -1.91 -5.66
CA LEU A 310 -16.43 -2.71 -6.43
C LEU A 310 -16.74 -4.04 -5.74
N GLN A 311 -15.70 -4.77 -5.33
CA GLN A 311 -15.88 -6.06 -4.65
C GLN A 311 -16.67 -5.92 -3.34
N ALA A 312 -16.45 -4.83 -2.58
CA ALA A 312 -17.23 -4.54 -1.38
C ALA A 312 -18.69 -4.26 -1.70
N GLY A 313 -18.97 -3.45 -2.73
CA GLY A 313 -20.32 -3.19 -3.21
C GLY A 313 -21.03 -4.47 -3.66
N MET A 314 -20.37 -5.30 -4.47
CA MET A 314 -20.93 -6.57 -4.97
C MET A 314 -21.29 -7.54 -3.83
N ARG A 315 -20.52 -7.62 -2.76
CA ARG A 315 -20.83 -8.46 -1.59
C ARG A 315 -22.17 -8.08 -0.94
N GLN A 316 -22.59 -6.83 -1.07
CA GLN A 316 -23.81 -6.31 -0.46
C GLN A 316 -24.91 -5.98 -1.50
N GLY A 317 -24.66 -6.31 -2.78
CA GLY A 317 -25.61 -6.03 -3.87
C GLY A 317 -25.79 -4.53 -4.17
N ILE A 318 -24.80 -3.69 -3.80
CA ILE A 318 -24.84 -2.25 -4.00
C ILE A 318 -24.17 -1.93 -5.35
N PRO A 319 -24.85 -1.22 -6.26
CA PRO A 319 -24.27 -0.84 -7.55
C PRO A 319 -23.10 0.16 -7.36
N VAL A 320 -22.09 0.06 -8.23
CA VAL A 320 -20.89 0.90 -8.16
C VAL A 320 -20.66 1.60 -9.49
N ILE A 321 -20.52 2.92 -9.46
CA ILE A 321 -20.07 3.76 -10.57
C ILE A 321 -18.60 4.10 -10.38
N VAL A 322 -17.82 4.04 -11.46
CA VAL A 322 -16.40 4.43 -11.43
C VAL A 322 -16.13 5.62 -12.33
N MET A 323 -15.32 6.56 -11.83
CA MET A 323 -14.88 7.76 -12.55
C MET A 323 -13.37 7.68 -12.83
N GLY A 324 -12.95 8.18 -13.99
CA GLY A 324 -11.53 8.27 -14.32
C GLY A 324 -11.16 9.54 -15.08
N GLY A 325 -10.01 10.11 -14.75
CA GLY A 325 -9.43 11.20 -15.54
C GLY A 325 -9.14 10.74 -16.97
N SER A 326 -8.43 9.63 -17.11
CA SER A 326 -8.29 8.88 -18.36
C SER A 326 -8.95 7.53 -18.22
N VAL A 327 -9.66 7.10 -19.25
CA VAL A 327 -10.41 5.83 -19.25
C VAL A 327 -10.04 5.02 -20.47
N GLU A 328 -9.51 3.85 -20.21
CA GLU A 328 -9.25 2.80 -21.20
C GLU A 328 -10.12 1.58 -20.86
N GLU A 329 -10.37 0.69 -21.81
CA GLU A 329 -10.98 -0.63 -21.54
C GLU A 329 -12.37 -0.59 -20.85
N VAL A 330 -13.23 0.37 -21.23
CA VAL A 330 -14.59 0.54 -20.67
C VAL A 330 -15.38 -0.77 -20.63
N GLU A 331 -15.31 -1.59 -21.70
CA GLU A 331 -16.04 -2.86 -21.76
C GLU A 331 -15.54 -3.87 -20.71
N ALA A 332 -14.23 -3.92 -20.47
CA ALA A 332 -13.65 -4.80 -19.46
C ALA A 332 -14.08 -4.38 -18.05
N LEU A 333 -14.11 -3.08 -17.77
CA LEU A 333 -14.58 -2.52 -16.50
C LEU A 333 -16.07 -2.83 -16.26
N ASN A 334 -16.92 -2.64 -17.26
CA ASN A 334 -18.34 -3.01 -17.17
C ASN A 334 -18.52 -4.51 -16.96
N LYS A 335 -17.76 -5.37 -17.66
CA LYS A 335 -17.79 -6.84 -17.45
C LYS A 335 -17.32 -7.23 -16.05
N SER A 336 -16.48 -6.44 -15.40
CA SER A 336 -16.06 -6.67 -14.01
C SER A 336 -17.15 -6.37 -12.99
N GLY A 337 -18.23 -5.67 -13.40
CA GLY A 337 -19.40 -5.41 -12.56
C GLY A 337 -19.70 -3.94 -12.28
N PHE A 338 -18.89 -2.99 -12.77
CA PHE A 338 -19.25 -1.57 -12.65
C PHE A 338 -20.55 -1.27 -13.40
N LEU A 339 -21.46 -0.57 -12.73
CA LEU A 339 -22.73 -0.12 -13.31
C LEU A 339 -22.51 0.88 -14.46
N ALA A 340 -21.57 1.79 -14.28
CA ALA A 340 -21.17 2.78 -15.29
C ALA A 340 -19.71 3.16 -15.09
N VAL A 341 -19.05 3.51 -16.21
CA VAL A 341 -17.67 4.00 -16.26
C VAL A 341 -17.70 5.40 -16.85
N LEU A 342 -17.32 6.40 -16.06
CA LEU A 342 -17.45 7.81 -16.40
C LEU A 342 -16.08 8.45 -16.70
N PRO A 343 -15.80 8.80 -17.97
CA PRO A 343 -14.65 9.64 -18.29
C PRO A 343 -14.91 11.07 -17.83
N LEU A 344 -13.93 11.67 -17.15
CA LEU A 344 -14.04 13.05 -16.64
C LEU A 344 -13.62 14.10 -17.66
N LEU A 345 -12.78 13.75 -18.64
CA LEU A 345 -12.33 14.69 -19.68
C LEU A 345 -13.43 14.84 -20.74
N PRO A 346 -14.05 16.03 -20.88
CA PRO A 346 -15.18 16.27 -21.78
C PRO A 346 -14.75 16.42 -23.26
N TYR A 347 -13.47 16.73 -23.49
CA TYR A 347 -12.86 16.93 -24.81
C TYR A 347 -11.31 16.78 -24.67
N PRO A 348 -10.57 16.67 -25.77
CA PRO A 348 -9.10 16.64 -25.70
C PRO A 348 -8.54 17.91 -25.07
N VAL A 349 -7.67 17.72 -24.05
CA VAL A 349 -7.01 18.80 -23.31
C VAL A 349 -5.51 18.46 -23.13
N SER A 350 -4.70 19.47 -22.81
CA SER A 350 -3.32 19.22 -22.39
C SER A 350 -3.27 18.51 -21.04
N LEU A 351 -2.15 17.82 -20.74
CA LEU A 351 -1.94 17.19 -19.45
C LEU A 351 -2.01 18.23 -18.31
N GLU A 352 -1.40 19.40 -18.50
CA GLU A 352 -1.43 20.49 -17.54
C GLU A 352 -2.87 20.91 -17.19
N GLN A 353 -3.72 21.08 -18.20
CA GLN A 353 -5.13 21.40 -18.00
C GLN A 353 -5.90 20.24 -17.35
N ALA A 354 -5.61 18.99 -17.70
CA ALA A 354 -6.22 17.82 -17.10
C ALA A 354 -5.85 17.65 -15.62
N MET A 355 -4.67 18.14 -15.21
CA MET A 355 -4.18 18.12 -13.83
C MET A 355 -4.63 19.35 -13.02
N ASP A 356 -5.23 20.36 -13.65
CA ASP A 356 -5.75 21.52 -12.93
C ASP A 356 -6.91 21.12 -12.00
N LYS A 357 -6.78 21.53 -10.75
CA LYS A 357 -7.73 21.17 -9.68
C LYS A 357 -9.16 21.61 -9.99
N ASP A 358 -9.34 22.89 -10.37
CA ASP A 358 -10.66 23.47 -10.59
C ASP A 358 -11.32 22.85 -11.85
N PHE A 359 -10.51 22.53 -12.86
CA PHE A 359 -10.98 21.83 -14.05
C PHE A 359 -11.45 20.42 -13.68
N THR A 360 -10.69 19.69 -12.89
CA THR A 360 -11.04 18.33 -12.45
C THR A 360 -12.31 18.33 -11.60
N CYS A 361 -12.41 19.20 -10.60
CA CYS A 361 -13.60 19.32 -9.75
C CYS A 361 -14.86 19.66 -10.54
N ARG A 362 -14.79 20.61 -11.48
CA ARG A 362 -15.92 20.93 -12.35
C ARG A 362 -16.37 19.71 -13.18
N ASN A 363 -15.43 18.91 -13.67
CA ASN A 363 -15.75 17.75 -14.51
C ASN A 363 -16.27 16.56 -13.70
N ILE A 364 -15.79 16.34 -12.48
CA ILE A 364 -16.40 15.40 -11.53
C ILE A 364 -17.88 15.76 -11.33
N GLY A 365 -18.13 17.02 -10.98
CA GLY A 365 -19.48 17.53 -10.78
C GLY A 365 -20.37 17.35 -12.00
N ARG A 366 -19.89 17.71 -13.19
CA ARG A 366 -20.61 17.60 -14.45
C ARG A 366 -20.94 16.13 -14.82
N ALA A 367 -19.96 15.23 -14.76
CA ALA A 367 -20.15 13.85 -15.14
C ALA A 367 -21.17 13.16 -14.22
N LEU A 368 -21.02 13.36 -12.90
CA LEU A 368 -21.93 12.79 -11.91
C LEU A 368 -23.34 13.37 -12.03
N GLU A 369 -23.49 14.69 -12.14
CA GLU A 369 -24.81 15.31 -12.28
C GLU A 369 -25.59 14.71 -13.46
N GLN A 370 -24.96 14.56 -14.64
CA GLN A 370 -25.64 14.00 -15.80
C GLN A 370 -26.08 12.53 -15.57
N GLN A 371 -25.21 11.71 -14.98
CA GLN A 371 -25.54 10.32 -14.69
C GLN A 371 -26.64 10.20 -13.63
N LEU A 372 -26.57 10.99 -12.58
CA LEU A 372 -27.57 10.96 -11.50
C LEU A 372 -28.95 11.46 -11.96
N ARG A 373 -29.02 12.41 -12.90
CA ARG A 373 -30.27 12.86 -13.52
C ARG A 373 -30.98 11.73 -14.29
N VAL A 374 -30.22 10.90 -15.01
CA VAL A 374 -30.79 9.71 -15.69
C VAL A 374 -31.35 8.74 -14.65
N ILE A 375 -30.60 8.45 -13.57
CA ILE A 375 -31.06 7.57 -12.50
C ILE A 375 -32.33 8.14 -11.83
N GLN A 376 -32.35 9.44 -11.51
CA GLN A 376 -33.50 10.11 -10.92
C GLN A 376 -34.76 9.97 -11.78
N TYR A 377 -34.62 10.13 -13.11
CA TYR A 377 -35.75 9.98 -14.03
C TYR A 377 -36.39 8.60 -13.91
N TYR A 378 -35.58 7.53 -13.94
CA TYR A 378 -36.10 6.14 -13.86
C TYR A 378 -36.59 5.74 -12.47
N MET A 379 -36.14 6.40 -11.40
CA MET A 379 -36.67 6.17 -10.05
C MET A 379 -38.07 6.79 -9.86
N ASN A 380 -38.42 7.81 -10.63
CA ASN A 380 -39.67 8.56 -10.49
C ASN A 380 -40.75 8.10 -11.49
N HIS A 381 -40.39 7.22 -12.41
CA HIS A 381 -41.29 6.67 -13.47
C HIS A 381 -41.23 5.15 -13.49
#